data_482dba17c9bdc79b5bd1645168b8d745
#
_entry.id   482dba17c9bdc79b5bd1645168b8d745
#
_cell.length_a   1.000
_cell.length_b   1.000
_cell.length_c   1.000
_cell.angle_alpha   90.00
_cell.angle_beta   90.00
_cell.angle_gamma   90.00
#
_symmetry.space_group_name_H-M   'P 1'
#
loop_
_entity.id
_entity.type
_entity.pdbx_description
1 polymer ?
#
loop_
_entity_poly.entity_id
_entity_poly.type
_entity_poly.pdbx_seq_one_letter_code
_entity_poly.pdbx_strand_id
1 'polypeptide(L)'
;MKPTRVDILEEGARVTNGSRDASYGPPKVNLACSGELKAVFRKHMIRDLSPGELEAIDMVLTKIGRVATSPKPVRDTYVDGATYFAIAGEIALDVS
;
A
#
# COMPACT_ATOMS: atom_id res chain seq x y z
N MET A 1 -19.66 -18.31 11.81
CA MET A 1 -18.50 -18.75 12.61
C MET A 1 -17.33 -17.79 12.38
N LYS A 2 -16.65 -17.40 13.46
CA LYS A 2 -15.50 -16.49 13.33
C LYS A 2 -14.29 -17.24 12.77
N PRO A 3 -13.56 -16.66 11.83
CA PRO A 3 -12.34 -17.29 11.32
C PRO A 3 -11.26 -17.37 12.41
N THR A 4 -10.53 -18.47 12.43
CA THR A 4 -9.38 -18.64 13.31
C THR A 4 -8.11 -18.16 12.63
N ARG A 5 -7.01 -18.04 13.39
CA ARG A 5 -5.70 -17.74 12.80
C ARG A 5 -5.26 -18.81 11.79
N VAL A 6 -5.66 -20.05 11.96
CA VAL A 6 -5.35 -21.12 11.01
C VAL A 6 -6.07 -20.86 9.69
N ASP A 7 -7.35 -20.49 9.74
CA ASP A 7 -8.13 -20.15 8.54
C ASP A 7 -7.49 -18.99 7.77
N ILE A 8 -7.06 -17.98 8.49
CA ILE A 8 -6.40 -16.80 7.90
C ILE A 8 -5.08 -17.18 7.24
N LEU A 9 -4.27 -18.01 7.90
CA LEU A 9 -2.99 -18.46 7.34
C LEU A 9 -3.20 -19.34 6.09
N GLU A 10 -4.21 -20.20 6.11
CA GLU A 10 -4.54 -21.05 4.96
C GLU A 10 -4.98 -20.19 3.77
N GLU A 11 -5.81 -19.19 4.01
CA GLU A 11 -6.22 -18.27 2.96
C GLU A 11 -5.01 -17.48 2.44
N GLY A 12 -4.15 -17.00 3.32
CA GLY A 12 -2.90 -16.33 2.94
C GLY A 12 -2.02 -17.22 2.07
N ALA A 13 -1.90 -18.51 2.41
CA ALA A 13 -1.12 -19.43 1.60
C ALA A 13 -1.70 -19.57 0.17
N ARG A 14 -3.03 -19.60 0.04
CA ARG A 14 -3.67 -19.68 -1.28
C ARG A 14 -3.42 -18.44 -2.13
N VAL A 15 -3.49 -17.25 -1.54
CA VAL A 15 -3.33 -15.98 -2.30
C VAL A 15 -1.88 -15.63 -2.59
N THR A 16 -0.91 -16.29 -1.94
CA THR A 16 0.52 -16.02 -2.15
C THR A 16 1.22 -17.06 -3.00
N ASN A 17 0.50 -17.99 -3.63
CA ASN A 17 1.10 -19.12 -4.35
C ASN A 17 1.54 -18.80 -5.79
N GLY A 18 2.00 -17.57 -6.05
CA GLY A 18 2.66 -17.20 -7.30
C GLY A 18 1.95 -16.15 -8.14
N SER A 19 0.61 -16.08 -8.13
CA SER A 19 -0.11 -15.11 -8.96
C SER A 19 0.14 -13.66 -8.53
N ARG A 20 0.25 -13.39 -7.22
CA ARG A 20 0.57 -12.04 -6.72
C ARG A 20 2.00 -11.65 -7.09
N ASP A 21 2.95 -12.57 -6.97
CA ASP A 21 4.34 -12.30 -7.34
C ASP A 21 4.47 -12.03 -8.83
N ALA A 22 3.70 -12.73 -9.66
CA ALA A 22 3.67 -12.48 -11.09
C ALA A 22 3.09 -11.10 -11.43
N SER A 23 2.12 -10.62 -10.64
CA SER A 23 1.48 -9.32 -10.86
C SER A 23 2.29 -8.14 -10.31
N TYR A 24 2.89 -8.28 -9.11
CA TYR A 24 3.52 -7.18 -8.39
C TYR A 24 5.02 -7.30 -8.24
N GLY A 25 5.62 -8.39 -8.71
CA GLY A 25 7.01 -8.74 -8.44
C GLY A 25 7.16 -9.40 -7.06
N PRO A 26 8.34 -9.92 -6.75
CA PRO A 26 8.59 -10.59 -5.46
C PRO A 26 8.38 -9.63 -4.29
N PRO A 27 7.81 -10.10 -3.17
CA PRO A 27 7.58 -9.25 -2.00
C PRO A 27 8.84 -8.54 -1.50
N LYS A 28 9.98 -9.19 -1.53
CA LYS A 28 11.26 -8.59 -1.13
C LYS A 28 11.55 -7.31 -1.92
N VAL A 29 11.28 -7.32 -3.21
CA VAL A 29 11.56 -6.18 -4.10
C VAL A 29 10.54 -5.08 -3.93
N ASN A 30 9.24 -5.40 -4.00
CA ASN A 30 8.22 -4.36 -3.91
C ASN A 30 8.13 -3.73 -2.53
N LEU A 31 8.33 -4.51 -1.46
CA LEU A 31 8.32 -3.97 -0.10
C LEU A 31 9.57 -3.11 0.18
N ALA A 32 10.73 -3.49 -0.36
CA ALA A 32 11.93 -2.64 -0.25
C ALA A 32 11.70 -1.30 -0.94
N CYS A 33 11.13 -1.30 -2.13
CA CYS A 33 10.82 -0.08 -2.86
C CYS A 33 9.85 0.81 -2.08
N SER A 34 8.74 0.25 -1.60
CA SER A 34 7.76 1.04 -0.85
C SER A 34 8.33 1.57 0.46
N GLY A 35 9.18 0.79 1.14
CA GLY A 35 9.86 1.24 2.36
C GLY A 35 10.78 2.43 2.11
N GLU A 36 11.54 2.41 1.02
CA GLU A 36 12.39 3.53 0.62
C GLU A 36 11.57 4.78 0.30
N LEU A 37 10.46 4.63 -0.43
CA LEU A 37 9.57 5.75 -0.74
C LEU A 37 9.00 6.39 0.53
N LYS A 38 8.60 5.57 1.51
CA LYS A 38 8.10 6.06 2.80
C LYS A 38 9.17 6.79 3.59
N ALA A 39 10.41 6.28 3.57
CA ALA A 39 11.53 6.94 4.25
C ALA A 39 11.84 8.31 3.63
N VAL A 40 11.84 8.41 2.30
CA VAL A 40 12.06 9.69 1.60
C VAL A 40 10.93 10.67 1.92
N PHE A 41 9.68 10.19 1.92
CA PHE A 41 8.54 11.05 2.26
C PHE A 41 8.71 11.63 3.67
N ARG A 42 9.01 10.80 4.67
CA ARG A 42 9.19 11.26 6.04
C ARG A 42 10.36 12.23 6.19
N LYS A 43 11.44 11.98 5.48
CA LYS A 43 12.62 12.87 5.49
C LYS A 43 12.28 14.30 5.06
N HIS A 44 11.33 14.46 4.14
CA HIS A 44 10.99 15.75 3.56
C HIS A 44 9.75 16.41 4.16
N MET A 45 9.09 15.77 5.13
CA MET A 45 7.92 16.34 5.79
C MET A 45 8.29 17.62 6.53
N ILE A 46 7.51 18.69 6.33
CA ILE A 46 7.68 19.97 7.01
C ILE A 46 6.49 20.29 7.92
N ARG A 47 5.45 19.49 7.89
CA ARG A 47 4.32 19.58 8.81
C ARG A 47 4.00 18.20 9.36
N ASP A 48 3.39 18.15 10.54
CA ASP A 48 2.91 16.88 11.10
C ASP A 48 1.60 16.50 10.43
N LEU A 49 1.55 15.30 9.87
CA LEU A 49 0.31 14.72 9.38
C LEU A 49 -0.39 14.02 10.54
N SER A 50 -1.73 14.06 10.54
CA SER A 50 -2.48 13.25 11.50
C SER A 50 -2.21 11.76 11.25
N PRO A 51 -2.43 10.89 12.27
CA PRO A 51 -2.20 9.46 12.08
C PRO A 51 -2.97 8.87 10.90
N GLY A 52 -4.21 9.28 10.69
CA GLY A 52 -5.03 8.78 9.58
C GLY A 52 -4.52 9.25 8.22
N GLU A 53 -4.16 10.51 8.09
CA GLU A 53 -3.59 11.04 6.86
C GLU A 53 -2.27 10.33 6.53
N LEU A 54 -1.38 10.19 7.51
CA LEU A 54 -0.10 9.54 7.32
C LEU A 54 -0.25 8.08 6.87
N GLU A 55 -1.19 7.35 7.48
CA GLU A 55 -1.43 5.97 7.12
C GLU A 55 -1.98 5.86 5.69
N ALA A 56 -2.90 6.73 5.30
CA ALA A 56 -3.44 6.75 3.94
C ALA A 56 -2.35 7.09 2.91
N ILE A 57 -1.46 8.04 3.21
CA ILE A 57 -0.30 8.33 2.36
C ILE A 57 0.63 7.12 2.26
N ASP A 58 0.87 6.42 3.37
CA ASP A 58 1.68 5.19 3.34
C ASP A 58 1.08 4.14 2.40
N MET A 59 -0.25 4.02 2.36
CA MET A 59 -0.91 3.11 1.41
C MET A 59 -0.69 3.56 -0.04
N VAL A 60 -0.75 4.85 -0.33
CA VAL A 60 -0.43 5.38 -1.66
C VAL A 60 1.00 5.03 -2.05
N LEU A 61 1.95 5.21 -1.15
CA LEU A 61 3.35 4.89 -1.42
C LEU A 61 3.57 3.40 -1.64
N THR A 62 2.83 2.55 -0.93
CA THR A 62 2.84 1.10 -1.18
C THR A 62 2.37 0.80 -2.62
N LYS A 63 1.31 1.46 -3.08
CA LYS A 63 0.81 1.28 -4.45
C LYS A 63 1.80 1.80 -5.49
N ILE A 64 2.45 2.93 -5.23
CA ILE A 64 3.50 3.46 -6.11
C ILE A 64 4.67 2.47 -6.21
N GLY A 65 5.07 1.86 -5.10
CA GLY A 65 6.09 0.82 -5.12
C GLY A 65 5.70 -0.36 -6.01
N ARG A 66 4.44 -0.75 -6.00
CA ARG A 66 3.93 -1.80 -6.90
C ARG A 66 3.96 -1.39 -8.37
N VAL A 67 3.70 -0.12 -8.67
CA VAL A 67 3.85 0.38 -10.04
C VAL A 67 5.29 0.18 -10.52
N ALA A 68 6.26 0.52 -9.67
CA ALA A 68 7.68 0.43 -10.02
C ALA A 68 8.15 -1.00 -10.29
N THR A 69 7.61 -1.97 -9.56
CA THR A 69 8.10 -3.36 -9.58
C THR A 69 7.21 -4.33 -10.35
N SER A 70 6.04 -3.91 -10.81
CA SER A 70 5.13 -4.76 -11.59
C SER A 70 5.62 -4.86 -13.04
N PRO A 71 5.72 -6.06 -13.61
CA PRO A 71 6.15 -6.21 -15.01
C PRO A 71 5.13 -5.68 -16.02
N LYS A 72 3.86 -5.56 -15.62
CA LYS A 72 2.78 -5.01 -16.45
C LYS A 72 1.89 -4.12 -15.58
N PRO A 73 1.19 -3.13 -16.19
CA PRO A 73 0.24 -2.32 -15.42
C PRO A 73 -0.86 -3.17 -14.80
N VAL A 74 -1.16 -2.91 -13.53
CA VAL A 74 -2.24 -3.57 -12.79
C VAL A 74 -3.29 -2.52 -12.43
N ARG A 75 -4.49 -2.66 -12.96
CA ARG A 75 -5.56 -1.67 -12.79
C ARG A 75 -5.85 -1.34 -11.33
N ASP A 76 -5.95 -2.38 -10.48
CA ASP A 76 -6.28 -2.19 -9.06
C ASP A 76 -5.27 -1.31 -8.33
N THR A 77 -4.01 -1.33 -8.74
CA THR A 77 -2.97 -0.49 -8.14
C THR A 77 -3.32 0.99 -8.29
N TYR A 78 -3.76 1.40 -9.47
CA TYR A 78 -4.12 2.80 -9.73
C TYR A 78 -5.43 3.17 -9.07
N VAL A 79 -6.43 2.29 -9.10
CA VAL A 79 -7.73 2.51 -8.45
C VAL A 79 -7.53 2.66 -6.93
N ASP A 80 -6.81 1.74 -6.31
CA ASP A 80 -6.56 1.79 -4.87
C ASP A 80 -5.70 2.99 -4.48
N GLY A 81 -4.66 3.28 -5.25
CA GLY A 81 -3.79 4.43 -5.00
C GLY A 81 -4.57 5.74 -5.04
N ALA A 82 -5.40 5.93 -6.06
CA ALA A 82 -6.25 7.11 -6.19
C ALA A 82 -7.25 7.21 -5.03
N THR A 83 -7.84 6.09 -4.62
CA THR A 83 -8.81 6.03 -3.52
C THR A 83 -8.16 6.42 -2.19
N TYR A 84 -7.00 5.86 -1.86
CA TYR A 84 -6.30 6.22 -0.62
C TYR A 84 -5.84 7.67 -0.63
N PHE A 85 -5.42 8.19 -1.77
CA PHE A 85 -5.01 9.59 -1.86
C PHE A 85 -6.21 10.52 -1.67
N ALA A 86 -7.36 10.19 -2.22
CA ALA A 86 -8.61 10.93 -1.99
C ALA A 86 -9.00 10.91 -0.50
N ILE A 87 -8.86 9.74 0.16
CA ILE A 87 -9.12 9.62 1.60
C ILE A 87 -8.15 10.48 2.40
N ALA A 88 -6.87 10.47 2.06
CA ALA A 88 -5.87 11.32 2.71
C ALA A 88 -6.25 12.80 2.60
N GLY A 89 -6.67 13.24 1.43
CA GLY A 89 -7.13 14.61 1.20
C GLY A 89 -8.36 14.96 2.01
N GLU A 90 -9.33 14.06 2.08
CA GLU A 90 -10.52 14.26 2.91
C GLU A 90 -10.16 14.46 4.39
N ILE A 91 -9.26 13.62 4.91
CA ILE A 91 -8.79 13.74 6.30
C ILE A 91 -8.04 15.05 6.51
N ALA A 92 -7.11 15.37 5.61
CA ALA A 92 -6.26 16.55 5.74
C ALA A 92 -7.05 17.86 5.68
N LEU A 93 -8.12 17.89 4.89
CA LEU A 93 -8.94 19.08 4.65
C LEU A 93 -10.18 19.15 5.55
N ASP A 94 -10.32 18.21 6.46
CA ASP A 94 -11.40 18.24 7.44
C ASP A 94 -11.13 19.35 8.45
N VAL A 95 -11.97 20.38 8.44
CA VAL A 95 -11.85 21.56 9.28
C VAL A 95 -12.93 21.64 10.35
N SER A 96 -13.71 20.58 10.52
CA SER A 96 -14.79 20.51 11.53
C SER A 96 -14.29 20.46 13.00
#